data_d3fd3a511852f87b59a1f04884f8d988
#
_entry.id   d3fd3a511852f87b59a1f04884f8d988
#
_cell.length_a   1.000
_cell.length_b   1.000
_cell.length_c   1.000
_cell.angle_alpha   90.00
_cell.angle_beta   90.00
_cell.angle_gamma   90.00
#
_symmetry.space_group_name_H-M   'P 1'
#
loop_
_entity.id
_entity.type
_entity.pdbx_description
1 polymer ?
#
loop_
_entity_poly.entity_id
_entity_poly.type
_entity_poly.pdbx_seq_one_letter_code
_entity_poly.pdbx_strand_id
1 'polypeptide(L)'
;MKHIIGKILVIFVVIIGVLFVVKTIKTYSTNSIFVEVKQSEDAKKCEEARIQEIIKDYLLKTPEIIIESIEGLQKRKIHENETKINNYLKANKSTIENSANFPVIGNQNGDITIIAFYDYNCSFCKKGDISINELLQNDQKVKVVLRPLPILGDASEYLARIVLAVYKVNPNKFKVIHDALIKIRTASQESIKELLIEHGLNSTEIEKIADSNEIKDLITQNIKIARSLRMQGVPTYIIDSKLIHGLIDLPQLLNLVKEIMDNKFS
;
A
#
# COMPACT_ATOMS: atom_id res chain seq x y z
N MET A 1 36.99 12.07 -93.24
CA MET A 1 36.67 12.78 -92.03
C MET A 1 35.17 13.13 -91.87
N LYS A 2 34.48 13.65 -92.89
CA LYS A 2 33.05 14.07 -92.77
C LYS A 2 32.06 12.94 -92.37
N HIS A 3 32.26 11.68 -92.79
CA HIS A 3 31.38 10.54 -92.49
C HIS A 3 31.50 10.05 -91.08
N ILE A 4 32.64 10.23 -90.38
CA ILE A 4 32.86 9.79 -89.00
C ILE A 4 32.21 10.80 -88.05
N ILE A 5 32.29 12.09 -88.34
CA ILE A 5 31.69 13.16 -87.57
C ILE A 5 30.15 13.05 -87.57
N GLY A 6 29.55 12.70 -88.70
CA GLY A 6 28.08 12.48 -88.76
C GLY A 6 27.59 11.31 -87.94
N LYS A 7 28.34 10.19 -87.85
CA LYS A 7 28.01 9.04 -87.01
C LYS A 7 28.14 9.33 -85.52
N ILE A 8 29.14 10.11 -85.14
CA ILE A 8 29.34 10.51 -83.75
C ILE A 8 28.20 11.43 -83.30
N LEU A 9 27.76 12.35 -84.13
CA LEU A 9 26.66 13.28 -83.81
C LEU A 9 25.34 12.54 -83.67
N VAL A 10 25.02 11.54 -84.47
CA VAL A 10 23.82 10.71 -84.39
C VAL A 10 23.84 9.88 -83.09
N ILE A 11 24.98 9.29 -82.71
CA ILE A 11 25.12 8.53 -81.46
C ILE A 11 24.90 9.46 -80.26
N PHE A 12 25.43 10.68 -80.28
CA PHE A 12 25.27 11.64 -79.19
C PHE A 12 23.81 12.08 -79.01
N VAL A 13 23.06 12.31 -80.08
CA VAL A 13 21.62 12.64 -80.04
C VAL A 13 20.79 11.48 -79.49
N VAL A 14 21.13 10.24 -79.88
CA VAL A 14 20.44 9.05 -79.36
C VAL A 14 20.70 8.87 -77.87
N ILE A 15 21.93 9.07 -77.40
CA ILE A 15 22.27 8.98 -75.93
C ILE A 15 21.55 10.06 -75.20
N ILE A 16 21.49 11.30 -75.64
CA ILE A 16 20.75 12.38 -74.97
C ILE A 16 19.25 12.05 -74.92
N GLY A 17 18.69 11.54 -76.02
CA GLY A 17 17.29 11.10 -76.10
C GLY A 17 16.97 10.00 -75.11
N VAL A 18 17.83 8.97 -74.99
CA VAL A 18 17.69 7.89 -74.02
C VAL A 18 17.81 8.40 -72.63
N LEU A 19 18.77 9.27 -72.31
CA LEU A 19 18.92 9.86 -70.96
C LEU A 19 17.72 10.73 -70.60
N PHE A 20 17.14 11.47 -71.55
CA PHE A 20 15.93 12.25 -71.28
C PHE A 20 14.71 11.36 -71.00
N VAL A 21 14.53 10.28 -71.80
CA VAL A 21 13.44 9.31 -71.57
C VAL A 21 13.60 8.60 -70.25
N VAL A 22 14.79 8.16 -69.83
CA VAL A 22 15.06 7.54 -68.59
C VAL A 22 14.77 8.50 -67.40
N LYS A 23 15.17 9.78 -67.56
CA LYS A 23 14.93 10.80 -66.55
C LYS A 23 13.43 11.09 -66.39
N THR A 24 12.66 11.18 -67.50
CA THR A 24 11.20 11.38 -67.48
C THR A 24 10.45 10.17 -66.85
N ILE A 25 10.83 8.94 -67.23
CA ILE A 25 10.23 7.71 -66.58
C ILE A 25 10.51 7.66 -65.12
N LYS A 26 11.75 7.98 -64.70
CA LYS A 26 12.12 7.98 -63.28
C LYS A 26 11.33 9.02 -62.43
N THR A 27 11.12 10.23 -63.05
CA THR A 27 10.34 11.30 -62.45
C THR A 27 8.84 10.94 -62.34
N TYR A 28 8.31 10.29 -63.38
CA TYR A 28 6.90 9.85 -63.40
C TYR A 28 6.64 8.72 -62.40
N SER A 29 7.56 7.74 -62.29
CA SER A 29 7.45 6.63 -61.32
C SER A 29 7.55 7.10 -59.88
N THR A 30 8.44 8.04 -59.56
CA THR A 30 8.55 8.59 -58.19
C THR A 30 7.33 9.45 -57.84
N ASN A 31 6.79 10.25 -58.75
CA ASN A 31 5.59 11.03 -58.47
C ASN A 31 4.33 10.19 -58.26
N SER A 32 4.15 9.09 -59.05
CA SER A 32 3.00 8.21 -58.87
C SER A 32 3.04 7.48 -57.52
N ILE A 33 4.20 6.99 -57.09
CA ILE A 33 4.37 6.35 -55.77
C ILE A 33 4.14 7.36 -54.62
N PHE A 34 4.62 8.58 -54.76
CA PHE A 34 4.40 9.63 -53.77
C PHE A 34 2.91 10.02 -53.60
N VAL A 35 2.19 10.07 -54.72
CA VAL A 35 0.74 10.35 -54.73
C VAL A 35 -0.04 9.19 -54.10
N GLU A 36 0.31 7.94 -54.39
CA GLU A 36 -0.32 6.75 -53.80
C GLU A 36 -0.08 6.64 -52.30
N VAL A 37 1.15 6.88 -51.83
CA VAL A 37 1.49 6.87 -50.39
C VAL A 37 0.75 7.99 -49.67
N LYS A 38 0.71 9.20 -50.22
CA LYS A 38 0.00 10.32 -49.60
C LYS A 38 -1.52 10.08 -49.54
N GLN A 39 -2.11 9.50 -50.58
CA GLN A 39 -3.53 9.12 -50.62
C GLN A 39 -3.86 8.04 -49.57
N SER A 40 -2.95 7.09 -49.36
CA SER A 40 -3.14 6.06 -48.31
C SER A 40 -3.01 6.63 -46.90
N GLU A 41 -2.10 7.59 -46.63
CA GLU A 41 -1.98 8.29 -45.38
C GLU A 41 -3.19 9.19 -45.07
N ASP A 42 -3.68 9.93 -46.05
CA ASP A 42 -4.86 10.77 -45.91
C ASP A 42 -6.13 9.95 -45.71
N ALA A 43 -6.27 8.80 -46.36
CA ALA A 43 -7.36 7.86 -46.17
C ALA A 43 -7.33 7.25 -44.75
N LYS A 44 -6.15 6.88 -44.23
CA LYS A 44 -5.97 6.36 -42.90
C LYS A 44 -6.31 7.40 -41.83
N LYS A 45 -5.87 8.64 -42.03
CA LYS A 45 -6.17 9.76 -41.14
C LYS A 45 -7.66 10.10 -41.11
N CYS A 46 -8.35 10.01 -42.25
CA CYS A 46 -9.79 10.20 -42.33
C CYS A 46 -10.56 9.10 -41.62
N GLU A 47 -10.13 7.85 -41.74
CA GLU A 47 -10.75 6.73 -41.04
C GLU A 47 -10.52 6.80 -39.51
N GLU A 48 -9.31 7.19 -39.06
CA GLU A 48 -9.02 7.44 -37.64
C GLU A 48 -9.94 8.54 -37.06
N ALA A 49 -10.12 9.65 -37.78
CA ALA A 49 -10.99 10.73 -37.35
C ALA A 49 -12.46 10.28 -37.26
N ARG A 50 -12.92 9.47 -38.21
CA ARG A 50 -14.27 8.89 -38.21
C ARG A 50 -14.47 7.95 -37.02
N ILE A 51 -13.51 7.08 -36.72
CA ILE A 51 -13.55 6.19 -35.55
C ILE A 51 -13.62 7.00 -34.27
N GLN A 52 -12.79 8.05 -34.14
CA GLN A 52 -12.83 8.93 -32.97
C GLN A 52 -14.19 9.60 -32.79
N GLU A 53 -14.82 10.05 -33.84
CA GLU A 53 -16.16 10.67 -33.81
C GLU A 53 -17.22 9.65 -33.39
N ILE A 54 -17.20 8.44 -33.92
CA ILE A 54 -18.09 7.35 -33.54
C ILE A 54 -17.94 7.01 -32.05
N ILE A 55 -16.69 6.87 -31.56
CA ILE A 55 -16.40 6.58 -30.15
C ILE A 55 -16.93 7.72 -29.26
N LYS A 56 -16.66 8.96 -29.64
CA LYS A 56 -17.14 10.14 -28.90
C LYS A 56 -18.66 10.19 -28.82
N ASP A 57 -19.34 10.01 -29.96
CA ASP A 57 -20.81 10.01 -30.04
C ASP A 57 -21.40 8.86 -29.19
N TYR A 58 -20.80 7.68 -29.26
CA TYR A 58 -21.22 6.52 -28.47
C TYR A 58 -21.07 6.77 -26.97
N LEU A 59 -19.93 7.30 -26.53
CA LEU A 59 -19.69 7.60 -25.12
C LEU A 59 -20.59 8.72 -24.59
N LEU A 60 -20.94 9.70 -25.46
CA LEU A 60 -21.88 10.75 -25.08
C LEU A 60 -23.34 10.26 -25.01
N LYS A 61 -23.71 9.27 -25.81
CA LYS A 61 -25.04 8.65 -25.79
C LYS A 61 -25.22 7.61 -24.71
N THR A 62 -24.13 6.97 -24.28
CA THR A 62 -24.14 5.90 -23.26
C THR A 62 -23.03 6.15 -22.23
N PRO A 63 -23.15 7.25 -21.44
CA PRO A 63 -22.09 7.63 -20.49
C PRO A 63 -21.93 6.62 -19.34
N GLU A 64 -22.92 5.76 -19.10
CA GLU A 64 -22.91 4.70 -18.09
C GLU A 64 -21.75 3.72 -18.26
N ILE A 65 -21.30 3.49 -19.50
CA ILE A 65 -20.16 2.62 -19.81
C ILE A 65 -18.86 3.10 -19.15
N ILE A 66 -18.69 4.42 -19.03
CA ILE A 66 -17.52 5.00 -18.35
C ILE A 66 -17.60 4.66 -16.85
N ILE A 67 -18.78 4.80 -16.25
CA ILE A 67 -19.01 4.48 -14.83
C ILE A 67 -18.77 3.00 -14.58
N GLU A 68 -19.37 2.11 -15.38
CA GLU A 68 -19.17 0.66 -15.28
C GLU A 68 -17.69 0.25 -15.44
N SER A 69 -16.98 0.90 -16.36
CA SER A 69 -15.55 0.66 -16.57
C SER A 69 -14.71 1.06 -15.36
N ILE A 70 -15.03 2.22 -14.73
CA ILE A 70 -14.36 2.71 -13.51
C ILE A 70 -14.66 1.77 -12.34
N GLU A 71 -15.92 1.39 -12.13
CA GLU A 71 -16.32 0.45 -11.07
C GLU A 71 -15.64 -0.91 -11.24
N GLY A 72 -15.61 -1.43 -12.48
CA GLY A 72 -14.91 -2.67 -12.80
C GLY A 72 -13.42 -2.61 -12.51
N LEU A 73 -12.77 -1.48 -12.82
CA LEU A 73 -11.36 -1.24 -12.48
C LEU A 73 -11.15 -1.15 -10.96
N GLN A 74 -12.03 -0.47 -10.24
CA GLN A 74 -11.96 -0.36 -8.78
C GLN A 74 -12.11 -1.73 -8.11
N LYS A 75 -13.10 -2.53 -8.52
CA LYS A 75 -13.31 -3.90 -8.01
C LYS A 75 -12.07 -4.79 -8.23
N ARG A 76 -11.48 -4.75 -9.42
CA ARG A 76 -10.23 -5.50 -9.68
C ARG A 76 -9.08 -5.03 -8.78
N LYS A 77 -8.87 -3.71 -8.61
CA LYS A 77 -7.81 -3.18 -7.74
C LYS A 77 -8.01 -3.55 -6.27
N ILE A 78 -9.26 -3.53 -5.78
CA ILE A 78 -9.58 -3.98 -4.42
C ILE A 78 -9.21 -5.45 -4.25
N HIS A 79 -9.68 -6.32 -5.14
CA HIS A 79 -9.40 -7.76 -5.10
C HIS A 79 -7.88 -8.07 -5.18
N GLU A 80 -7.14 -7.40 -6.08
CA GLU A 80 -5.69 -7.54 -6.17
C GLU A 80 -4.99 -7.10 -4.88
N ASN A 81 -5.45 -6.02 -4.24
CA ASN A 81 -4.89 -5.55 -2.98
C ASN A 81 -5.19 -6.51 -1.83
N GLU A 82 -6.41 -7.00 -1.71
CA GLU A 82 -6.81 -8.00 -0.71
C GLU A 82 -5.97 -9.28 -0.87
N THR A 83 -5.79 -9.74 -2.11
CA THR A 83 -4.95 -10.92 -2.39
C THR A 83 -3.50 -10.68 -1.95
N LYS A 84 -2.92 -9.52 -2.23
CA LYS A 84 -1.55 -9.17 -1.80
C LYS A 84 -1.44 -9.11 -0.28
N ILE A 85 -2.41 -8.49 0.41
CA ILE A 85 -2.47 -8.41 1.86
C ILE A 85 -2.55 -9.81 2.47
N ASN A 86 -3.48 -10.65 1.99
CA ASN A 86 -3.66 -12.01 2.50
C ASN A 86 -2.41 -12.89 2.29
N ASN A 87 -1.76 -12.78 1.13
CA ASN A 87 -0.52 -13.49 0.85
C ASN A 87 0.61 -13.02 1.79
N TYR A 88 0.73 -11.71 2.03
CA TYR A 88 1.71 -11.16 2.97
C TYR A 88 1.45 -11.63 4.40
N LEU A 89 0.20 -11.60 4.87
CA LEU A 89 -0.19 -12.06 6.20
C LEU A 89 0.14 -13.53 6.39
N LYS A 90 -0.18 -14.39 5.41
CA LYS A 90 0.15 -15.82 5.44
C LYS A 90 1.66 -16.06 5.48
N ALA A 91 2.42 -15.40 4.60
CA ALA A 91 3.87 -15.58 4.51
C ALA A 91 4.62 -15.05 5.73
N ASN A 92 4.08 -14.06 6.45
CA ASN A 92 4.73 -13.43 7.59
C ASN A 92 4.01 -13.69 8.92
N LYS A 93 3.11 -14.67 8.97
CA LYS A 93 2.27 -14.96 10.15
C LYS A 93 3.12 -15.08 11.42
N SER A 94 4.16 -15.90 11.39
CA SER A 94 5.05 -16.10 12.55
C SER A 94 5.74 -14.81 13.04
N THR A 95 6.15 -13.93 12.13
CA THR A 95 6.78 -12.63 12.46
C THR A 95 5.75 -11.65 13.04
N ILE A 96 4.53 -11.64 12.48
CA ILE A 96 3.47 -10.72 12.88
C ILE A 96 2.90 -11.12 14.24
N GLU A 97 2.66 -12.42 14.46
CA GLU A 97 2.12 -12.98 15.70
C GLU A 97 3.18 -13.20 16.78
N ASN A 98 4.47 -13.01 16.46
CA ASN A 98 5.54 -13.17 17.44
C ASN A 98 5.36 -12.16 18.59
N SER A 99 5.01 -12.70 19.74
CA SER A 99 4.78 -11.94 20.98
C SER A 99 6.00 -11.88 21.89
N ALA A 100 7.12 -12.54 21.55
CA ALA A 100 8.29 -12.64 22.43
C ALA A 100 8.85 -11.26 22.82
N ASN A 101 8.80 -10.31 21.89
CA ASN A 101 9.36 -8.97 22.08
C ASN A 101 8.30 -7.86 22.14
N PHE A 102 7.03 -8.22 22.15
CA PHE A 102 5.93 -7.26 22.16
C PHE A 102 4.97 -7.50 23.32
N PRO A 103 4.41 -6.44 23.90
CA PRO A 103 3.49 -6.56 25.01
C PRO A 103 2.25 -7.40 24.65
N VAL A 104 1.92 -8.31 25.55
CA VAL A 104 0.71 -9.13 25.47
C VAL A 104 -0.22 -8.78 26.62
N ILE A 105 -1.49 -8.55 26.30
CA ILE A 105 -2.57 -8.40 27.29
C ILE A 105 -3.63 -9.48 27.05
N GLY A 106 -4.38 -9.82 28.11
CA GLY A 106 -5.33 -10.94 28.09
C GLY A 106 -4.66 -12.28 28.40
N ASN A 107 -5.30 -13.38 27.96
CA ASN A 107 -4.80 -14.71 28.22
C ASN A 107 -3.66 -15.10 27.26
N GLN A 108 -2.43 -15.21 27.77
CA GLN A 108 -1.26 -15.56 26.95
C GLN A 108 -1.43 -16.89 26.19
N ASN A 109 -2.25 -17.79 26.70
CA ASN A 109 -2.58 -19.07 26.09
C ASN A 109 -3.88 -19.04 25.29
N GLY A 110 -4.42 -17.84 25.02
CA GLY A 110 -5.66 -17.68 24.26
C GLY A 110 -5.54 -18.21 22.83
N ASP A 111 -6.61 -18.86 22.38
CA ASP A 111 -6.70 -19.48 21.04
C ASP A 111 -6.75 -18.44 19.91
N ILE A 112 -7.26 -17.24 20.21
CA ILE A 112 -7.40 -16.14 19.27
C ILE A 112 -6.37 -15.06 19.59
N THR A 113 -5.59 -14.70 18.59
CA THR A 113 -4.62 -13.62 18.69
C THR A 113 -5.10 -12.39 17.91
N ILE A 114 -5.26 -11.29 18.62
CA ILE A 114 -5.48 -9.97 18.01
C ILE A 114 -4.14 -9.24 18.02
N ILE A 115 -3.67 -8.81 16.85
CA ILE A 115 -2.51 -7.92 16.75
C ILE A 115 -3.03 -6.50 16.61
N ALA A 116 -2.68 -5.62 17.54
CA ALA A 116 -3.11 -4.22 17.52
C ALA A 116 -1.93 -3.29 17.23
N PHE A 117 -1.95 -2.64 16.08
CA PHE A 117 -1.04 -1.55 15.76
C PHE A 117 -1.57 -0.26 16.37
N TYR A 118 -0.76 0.38 17.20
CA TYR A 118 -1.23 1.31 18.21
C TYR A 118 -0.30 2.51 18.37
N ASP A 119 -0.88 3.70 18.55
CA ASP A 119 -0.16 4.92 18.92
C ASP A 119 -0.76 5.51 20.21
N TYR A 120 0.06 5.72 21.23
CA TYR A 120 -0.37 6.21 22.54
C TYR A 120 -0.89 7.64 22.54
N ASN A 121 -0.60 8.43 21.52
CA ASN A 121 -1.16 9.78 21.35
C ASN A 121 -2.44 9.79 20.49
N CYS A 122 -2.82 8.66 19.89
CA CYS A 122 -4.01 8.56 19.06
C CYS A 122 -5.28 8.41 19.91
N SER A 123 -6.20 9.35 19.80
CA SER A 123 -7.48 9.32 20.55
C SER A 123 -8.36 8.13 20.16
N PHE A 124 -8.34 7.72 18.88
CA PHE A 124 -9.08 6.54 18.40
C PHE A 124 -8.47 5.24 18.94
N CYS A 125 -7.13 5.17 19.09
CA CYS A 125 -6.47 4.05 19.73
C CYS A 125 -6.91 3.91 21.20
N LYS A 126 -6.94 5.01 21.93
CA LYS A 126 -7.41 5.03 23.33
C LYS A 126 -8.86 4.58 23.48
N LYS A 127 -9.73 4.97 22.54
CA LYS A 127 -11.12 4.50 22.49
C LYS A 127 -11.22 3.01 22.15
N GLY A 128 -10.41 2.53 21.18
CA GLY A 128 -10.38 1.12 20.82
C GLY A 128 -9.90 0.23 21.94
N ASP A 129 -9.00 0.73 22.78
CA ASP A 129 -8.51 0.02 23.96
C ASP A 129 -9.61 -0.29 24.98
N ILE A 130 -10.62 0.59 25.11
CA ILE A 130 -11.79 0.33 25.96
C ILE A 130 -12.50 -0.94 25.47
N SER A 131 -12.81 -1.03 24.17
CA SER A 131 -13.46 -2.21 23.57
C SER A 131 -12.60 -3.47 23.71
N ILE A 132 -11.29 -3.35 23.58
CA ILE A 132 -10.34 -4.46 23.77
C ILE A 132 -10.36 -4.92 25.24
N ASN A 133 -10.29 -4.00 26.21
CA ASN A 133 -10.32 -4.36 27.63
C ASN A 133 -11.65 -5.02 28.02
N GLU A 134 -12.77 -4.52 27.51
CA GLU A 134 -14.09 -5.14 27.73
C GLU A 134 -14.17 -6.54 27.12
N LEU A 135 -13.62 -6.74 25.90
CA LEU A 135 -13.52 -8.07 25.31
C LEU A 135 -12.72 -9.03 26.19
N LEU A 136 -11.53 -8.61 26.63
CA LEU A 136 -10.64 -9.44 27.44
C LEU A 136 -11.20 -9.80 28.82
N GLN A 137 -12.10 -8.98 29.38
CA GLN A 137 -12.83 -9.29 30.60
C GLN A 137 -13.90 -10.36 30.39
N ASN A 138 -14.50 -10.40 29.21
CA ASN A 138 -15.61 -11.30 28.88
C ASN A 138 -15.17 -12.60 28.19
N ASP A 139 -13.99 -12.65 27.60
CA ASP A 139 -13.52 -13.81 26.84
C ASP A 139 -12.06 -14.15 27.16
N GLN A 140 -11.87 -15.25 27.88
CA GLN A 140 -10.56 -15.78 28.27
C GLN A 140 -9.84 -16.51 27.12
N LYS A 141 -10.44 -16.62 25.94
CA LYS A 141 -9.81 -17.26 24.77
C LYS A 141 -9.01 -16.31 23.91
N VAL A 142 -9.03 -15.02 24.25
CA VAL A 142 -8.39 -13.96 23.47
C VAL A 142 -7.12 -13.46 24.14
N LYS A 143 -6.10 -13.24 23.32
CA LYS A 143 -4.90 -12.45 23.66
C LYS A 143 -4.71 -11.32 22.65
N VAL A 144 -4.15 -10.23 23.11
CA VAL A 144 -3.82 -9.08 22.24
C VAL A 144 -2.33 -8.80 22.31
N VAL A 145 -1.68 -8.82 21.18
CA VAL A 145 -0.28 -8.39 21.02
C VAL A 145 -0.29 -6.93 20.59
N LEU A 146 0.25 -6.07 21.44
CA LEU A 146 0.33 -4.64 21.16
C LEU A 146 1.61 -4.33 20.37
N ARG A 147 1.46 -3.77 19.18
CA ARG A 147 2.56 -3.35 18.33
C ARG A 147 2.58 -1.83 18.18
N PRO A 148 3.39 -1.12 18.97
CA PRO A 148 3.48 0.32 18.87
C PRO A 148 3.86 0.77 17.46
N LEU A 149 3.04 1.67 16.89
CA LEU A 149 3.24 2.26 15.57
C LEU A 149 3.12 3.78 15.70
N PRO A 150 4.21 4.48 16.04
CA PRO A 150 4.20 5.91 16.29
C PRO A 150 4.13 6.69 14.98
N ILE A 151 2.95 7.18 14.61
CA ILE A 151 2.71 7.95 13.38
C ILE A 151 2.37 9.41 13.64
N LEU A 152 2.24 9.82 14.90
CA LEU A 152 1.83 11.17 15.29
C LEU A 152 2.99 12.03 15.80
N GLY A 153 4.23 11.71 15.38
CA GLY A 153 5.42 12.53 15.65
C GLY A 153 6.24 12.05 16.87
N ASP A 154 7.20 12.90 17.27
CA ASP A 154 8.26 12.56 18.22
C ASP A 154 7.75 12.11 19.60
N ALA A 155 6.68 12.74 20.08
CA ALA A 155 6.05 12.35 21.35
C ALA A 155 5.48 10.92 21.29
N SER A 156 4.92 10.52 20.15
CA SER A 156 4.44 9.15 19.92
C SER A 156 5.60 8.16 19.85
N GLU A 157 6.70 8.54 19.20
CA GLU A 157 7.90 7.71 19.14
C GLU A 157 8.51 7.50 20.53
N TYR A 158 8.60 8.56 21.32
CA TYR A 158 9.06 8.46 22.70
C TYR A 158 8.21 7.47 23.53
N LEU A 159 6.88 7.60 23.49
CA LEU A 159 5.98 6.70 24.20
C LEU A 159 6.07 5.26 23.71
N ALA A 160 6.18 5.05 22.41
CA ALA A 160 6.35 3.72 21.83
C ALA A 160 7.64 3.03 22.33
N ARG A 161 8.74 3.78 22.44
CA ARG A 161 10.00 3.28 22.97
C ARG A 161 9.91 2.97 24.47
N ILE A 162 9.29 3.86 25.24
CA ILE A 162 9.10 3.67 26.69
C ILE A 162 8.29 2.41 27.00
N VAL A 163 7.16 2.19 26.32
CA VAL A 163 6.31 1.02 26.62
C VAL A 163 6.98 -0.31 26.26
N LEU A 164 7.76 -0.33 25.17
CA LEU A 164 8.55 -1.51 24.81
C LEU A 164 9.67 -1.75 25.83
N ALA A 165 10.35 -0.71 26.29
CA ALA A 165 11.35 -0.81 27.33
C ALA A 165 10.77 -1.28 28.66
N VAL A 166 9.61 -0.76 29.09
CA VAL A 166 8.90 -1.24 30.28
C VAL A 166 8.59 -2.72 30.15
N TYR A 167 8.02 -3.16 29.03
CA TYR A 167 7.72 -4.58 28.82
C TYR A 167 8.97 -5.46 28.89
N LYS A 168 10.07 -5.00 28.30
CA LYS A 168 11.34 -5.72 28.31
C LYS A 168 11.94 -5.85 29.72
N VAL A 169 11.87 -4.79 30.53
CA VAL A 169 12.44 -4.77 31.90
C VAL A 169 11.54 -5.50 32.88
N ASN A 170 10.24 -5.23 32.82
CA ASN A 170 9.27 -5.81 33.73
C ASN A 170 7.91 -6.02 33.05
N PRO A 171 7.69 -7.18 32.41
CA PRO A 171 6.43 -7.48 31.73
C PRO A 171 5.20 -7.37 32.66
N ASN A 172 5.37 -7.68 33.95
CA ASN A 172 4.27 -7.63 34.90
C ASN A 172 3.80 -6.20 35.21
N LYS A 173 4.65 -5.20 35.01
CA LYS A 173 4.32 -3.79 35.21
C LYS A 173 3.74 -3.15 33.91
N PHE A 174 3.85 -3.84 32.78
CA PHE A 174 3.41 -3.28 31.51
C PHE A 174 1.94 -2.85 31.55
N LYS A 175 1.04 -3.73 31.98
CA LYS A 175 -0.41 -3.47 31.93
C LYS A 175 -0.79 -2.21 32.71
N VAL A 176 -0.23 -2.02 33.91
CA VAL A 176 -0.55 -0.83 34.73
C VAL A 176 -0.02 0.46 34.09
N ILE A 177 1.17 0.42 33.47
CA ILE A 177 1.71 1.58 32.76
C ILE A 177 0.90 1.86 31.49
N HIS A 178 0.55 0.82 30.74
CA HIS A 178 -0.31 0.93 29.56
C HIS A 178 -1.65 1.60 29.90
N ASP A 179 -2.34 1.13 30.93
CA ASP A 179 -3.63 1.68 31.36
C ASP A 179 -3.54 3.15 31.85
N ALA A 180 -2.42 3.50 32.47
CA ALA A 180 -2.17 4.89 32.87
C ALA A 180 -1.95 5.79 31.64
N LEU A 181 -1.12 5.36 30.68
CA LEU A 181 -0.83 6.11 29.46
C LEU A 181 -2.06 6.35 28.58
N ILE A 182 -2.99 5.39 28.54
CA ILE A 182 -4.26 5.56 27.81
C ILE A 182 -5.10 6.69 28.39
N LYS A 183 -5.08 6.90 29.69
CA LYS A 183 -5.85 7.93 30.39
C LYS A 183 -5.24 9.32 30.26
N ILE A 184 -3.95 9.43 30.03
CA ILE A 184 -3.24 10.70 29.88
C ILE A 184 -3.60 11.36 28.55
N ARG A 185 -4.06 12.61 28.57
CA ARG A 185 -4.37 13.38 27.32
C ARG A 185 -3.11 13.87 26.63
N THR A 186 -2.18 14.40 27.41
CA THR A 186 -0.90 14.95 26.94
C THR A 186 0.18 14.52 27.89
N ALA A 187 1.16 13.77 27.41
CA ALA A 187 2.27 13.27 28.22
C ALA A 187 3.53 14.11 27.94
N SER A 188 4.10 14.73 28.98
CA SER A 188 5.46 15.25 28.92
C SER A 188 6.46 14.16 29.32
N GLN A 189 7.73 14.34 28.98
CA GLN A 189 8.77 13.38 29.43
C GLN A 189 8.83 13.32 30.96
N GLU A 190 8.69 14.45 31.64
CA GLU A 190 8.68 14.55 33.09
C GLU A 190 7.53 13.75 33.69
N SER A 191 6.31 13.93 33.19
CA SER A 191 5.13 13.21 33.71
C SER A 191 5.23 11.70 33.48
N ILE A 192 5.92 11.26 32.41
CA ILE A 192 6.18 9.84 32.17
C ILE A 192 7.22 9.30 33.13
N LYS A 193 8.30 10.06 33.44
CA LYS A 193 9.28 9.66 34.47
C LYS A 193 8.62 9.51 35.85
N GLU A 194 7.80 10.47 36.24
CA GLU A 194 7.04 10.41 37.49
C GLU A 194 6.13 9.17 37.54
N LEU A 195 5.39 8.91 36.45
CA LEU A 195 4.55 7.71 36.33
C LEU A 195 5.35 6.41 36.50
N LEU A 196 6.53 6.31 35.87
CA LEU A 196 7.39 5.12 36.00
C LEU A 196 7.85 4.93 37.45
N ILE A 197 8.29 6.02 38.12
CA ILE A 197 8.76 6.00 39.49
C ILE A 197 7.61 5.62 40.47
N GLU A 198 6.42 6.21 40.28
CA GLU A 198 5.22 5.92 41.06
C GLU A 198 4.87 4.42 41.04
N HIS A 199 5.10 3.78 39.89
CA HIS A 199 4.87 2.35 39.71
C HIS A 199 6.08 1.47 40.06
N GLY A 200 7.10 2.03 40.70
CA GLY A 200 8.28 1.29 41.19
C GLY A 200 9.24 0.84 40.04
N LEU A 201 9.30 1.60 38.96
CA LEU A 201 10.24 1.40 37.88
C LEU A 201 11.37 2.44 37.94
N ASN A 202 12.58 2.02 37.59
CA ASN A 202 13.71 2.95 37.44
C ASN A 202 13.62 3.68 36.11
N SER A 203 13.18 4.95 36.15
CA SER A 203 12.96 5.75 34.93
C SER A 203 14.24 5.91 34.08
N THR A 204 15.40 6.09 34.70
CA THR A 204 16.69 6.21 34.02
C THR A 204 17.07 4.92 33.28
N GLU A 205 16.83 3.77 33.88
CA GLU A 205 17.07 2.46 33.26
C GLU A 205 16.12 2.24 32.09
N ILE A 206 14.84 2.55 32.25
CA ILE A 206 13.83 2.44 31.20
C ILE A 206 14.21 3.34 29.99
N GLU A 207 14.59 4.59 30.24
CA GLU A 207 15.01 5.51 29.16
C GLU A 207 16.24 4.99 28.41
N LYS A 208 17.24 4.50 29.15
CA LYS A 208 18.44 3.92 28.54
C LYS A 208 18.10 2.73 27.61
N ILE A 209 17.18 1.87 28.04
CA ILE A 209 16.72 0.73 27.24
C ILE A 209 15.86 1.21 26.07
N ALA A 210 14.99 2.18 26.29
CA ALA A 210 14.16 2.79 25.25
C ALA A 210 15.00 3.38 24.08
N ASP A 211 16.19 3.90 24.39
CA ASP A 211 17.11 4.44 23.39
C ASP A 211 17.99 3.40 22.69
N SER A 212 17.90 2.14 23.09
CA SER A 212 18.69 1.04 22.49
C SER A 212 18.29 0.78 21.03
N ASN A 213 19.24 0.26 20.27
CA ASN A 213 18.97 -0.15 18.88
C ASN A 213 17.91 -1.26 18.82
N GLU A 214 17.88 -2.16 19.79
CA GLU A 214 16.90 -3.24 19.85
C GLU A 214 15.47 -2.70 19.87
N ILE A 215 15.16 -1.71 20.72
CA ILE A 215 13.83 -1.08 20.77
C ILE A 215 13.51 -0.34 19.47
N LYS A 216 14.49 0.39 18.91
CA LYS A 216 14.33 1.09 17.62
C LYS A 216 14.06 0.12 16.47
N ASP A 217 14.71 -1.04 16.49
CA ASP A 217 14.51 -2.09 15.47
C ASP A 217 13.10 -2.70 15.56
N LEU A 218 12.55 -2.89 16.77
CA LEU A 218 11.16 -3.34 16.95
C LEU A 218 10.15 -2.36 16.35
N ILE A 219 10.33 -1.06 16.57
CA ILE A 219 9.48 -0.03 15.97
C ILE A 219 9.65 -0.02 14.45
N THR A 220 10.88 -0.11 13.96
CA THR A 220 11.17 -0.20 12.53
C THR A 220 10.51 -1.41 11.88
N GLN A 221 10.49 -2.56 12.57
CA GLN A 221 9.77 -3.75 12.13
C GLN A 221 8.27 -3.48 12.00
N ASN A 222 7.66 -2.84 12.99
CA ASN A 222 6.24 -2.48 12.94
C ASN A 222 5.94 -1.54 11.76
N ILE A 223 6.79 -0.55 11.53
CA ILE A 223 6.65 0.37 10.38
C ILE A 223 6.75 -0.39 9.04
N LYS A 224 7.68 -1.34 8.92
CA LYS A 224 7.82 -2.16 7.70
C LYS A 224 6.57 -3.01 7.45
N ILE A 225 6.03 -3.66 8.49
CA ILE A 225 4.79 -4.43 8.39
C ILE A 225 3.62 -3.52 7.98
N ALA A 226 3.46 -2.38 8.64
CA ALA A 226 2.40 -1.41 8.35
C ALA A 226 2.44 -0.92 6.89
N ARG A 227 3.64 -0.63 6.36
CA ARG A 227 3.83 -0.25 4.95
C ARG A 227 3.49 -1.38 3.99
N SER A 228 3.93 -2.62 4.29
CA SER A 228 3.65 -3.80 3.45
C SER A 228 2.16 -4.12 3.39
N LEU A 229 1.44 -3.91 4.48
CA LEU A 229 -0.02 -4.07 4.58
C LEU A 229 -0.79 -2.82 4.14
N ARG A 230 -0.10 -1.76 3.71
CA ARG A 230 -0.71 -0.49 3.29
C ARG A 230 -1.65 0.09 4.35
N MET A 231 -1.27 -0.01 5.63
CA MET A 231 -2.04 0.58 6.72
C MET A 231 -2.14 2.09 6.54
N GLN A 232 -3.35 2.62 6.62
CA GLN A 232 -3.62 4.06 6.42
C GLN A 232 -3.58 4.86 7.71
N GLY A 233 -3.48 4.17 8.86
CA GLY A 233 -3.46 4.82 10.16
C GLY A 233 -3.57 3.82 11.31
N VAL A 234 -3.78 4.36 12.50
CA VAL A 234 -3.99 3.60 13.73
C VAL A 234 -5.31 4.04 14.39
N PRO A 235 -5.98 3.17 15.13
CA PRO A 235 -5.63 1.77 15.31
C PRO A 235 -5.84 0.94 14.05
N THR A 236 -5.04 -0.10 13.87
CA THR A 236 -5.26 -1.14 12.86
C THR A 236 -5.07 -2.49 13.52
N TYR A 237 -5.98 -3.41 13.26
CA TYR A 237 -5.96 -4.73 13.88
C TYR A 237 -5.75 -5.82 12.83
N ILE A 238 -5.07 -6.90 13.23
CA ILE A 238 -5.04 -8.15 12.49
C ILE A 238 -5.64 -9.21 13.39
N ILE A 239 -6.71 -9.84 12.94
CA ILE A 239 -7.42 -10.89 13.66
C ILE A 239 -7.58 -12.06 12.69
N ASP A 240 -6.88 -13.15 12.95
CA ASP A 240 -6.89 -14.35 12.10
C ASP A 240 -6.79 -14.02 10.60
N SER A 241 -5.78 -13.35 10.17
CA SER A 241 -5.57 -12.98 8.75
C SER A 241 -6.54 -11.93 8.17
N LYS A 242 -7.46 -11.38 8.96
CA LYS A 242 -8.30 -10.23 8.57
C LYS A 242 -7.63 -8.94 9.03
N LEU A 243 -7.39 -8.02 8.10
CA LEU A 243 -6.88 -6.67 8.38
C LEU A 243 -8.07 -5.72 8.57
N ILE A 244 -8.15 -5.06 9.72
CA ILE A 244 -9.26 -4.18 10.10
C ILE A 244 -8.68 -2.81 10.42
N HIS A 245 -9.14 -1.81 9.69
CA HIS A 245 -8.69 -0.42 9.84
C HIS A 245 -9.63 0.38 10.72
N GLY A 246 -9.05 1.22 11.57
CA GLY A 246 -9.78 2.18 12.38
C GLY A 246 -10.34 1.60 13.68
N LEU A 247 -11.16 2.43 14.32
CA LEU A 247 -11.82 2.06 15.57
C LEU A 247 -12.78 0.89 15.36
N ILE A 248 -12.69 -0.11 16.21
CA ILE A 248 -13.61 -1.25 16.29
C ILE A 248 -14.30 -1.23 17.64
N ASP A 249 -15.61 -1.37 17.66
CA ASP A 249 -16.40 -1.44 18.89
C ASP A 249 -16.53 -2.87 19.44
N LEU A 250 -16.99 -3.01 20.66
CA LEU A 250 -17.14 -4.30 21.31
C LEU A 250 -18.07 -5.25 20.56
N PRO A 251 -19.27 -4.85 20.08
CA PRO A 251 -20.14 -5.75 19.32
C PRO A 251 -19.46 -6.31 18.07
N GLN A 252 -18.71 -5.49 17.34
CA GLN A 252 -17.95 -5.90 16.15
C GLN A 252 -16.84 -6.89 16.53
N LEU A 253 -16.08 -6.63 17.63
CA LEU A 253 -15.06 -7.54 18.14
C LEU A 253 -15.64 -8.90 18.53
N LEU A 254 -16.74 -8.91 19.28
CA LEU A 254 -17.42 -10.14 19.71
C LEU A 254 -17.90 -10.98 18.51
N ASN A 255 -18.49 -10.33 17.50
CA ASN A 255 -18.93 -11.00 16.28
C ASN A 255 -17.75 -11.63 15.51
N LEU A 256 -16.64 -10.91 15.38
CA LEU A 256 -15.44 -11.42 14.70
C LEU A 256 -14.82 -12.58 15.46
N VAL A 257 -14.69 -12.49 16.79
CA VAL A 257 -14.17 -13.55 17.64
C VAL A 257 -15.04 -14.80 17.52
N LYS A 258 -16.37 -14.64 17.56
CA LYS A 258 -17.32 -15.75 17.39
C LYS A 258 -17.18 -16.40 16.01
N GLU A 259 -17.16 -15.61 14.93
CA GLU A 259 -16.98 -16.12 13.56
C GLU A 259 -15.70 -16.93 13.42
N ILE A 260 -14.58 -16.45 13.99
CA ILE A 260 -13.29 -17.14 13.94
C ILE A 260 -13.35 -18.45 14.72
N MET A 261 -13.99 -18.46 15.90
CA MET A 261 -14.15 -19.65 16.71
C MET A 261 -14.97 -20.71 15.96
N ASP A 262 -16.12 -20.32 15.40
CA ASP A 262 -17.00 -21.22 14.66
C ASP A 262 -16.26 -21.86 13.46
N ASN A 263 -15.46 -21.08 12.72
CA ASN A 263 -14.67 -21.58 11.58
C ASN A 263 -13.46 -22.45 11.98
N LYS A 264 -12.93 -22.29 13.18
CA LYS A 264 -11.73 -23.01 13.65
C LYS A 264 -12.07 -24.40 14.23
N PHE A 265 -13.29 -24.56 14.71
CA PHE A 265 -13.74 -25.78 15.40
C PHE A 265 -14.89 -26.50 14.66
N SER A 266 -15.27 -26.06 13.46
CA SER A 266 -16.09 -26.76 12.48
C SER A 266 -15.25 -27.65 11.59
#